data_518e0a1fa8769afd91eac3cd00887bfc
#
_entry.id   518e0a1fa8769afd91eac3cd00887bfc
#
_cell.length_a   1.000
_cell.length_b   1.000
_cell.length_c   1.000
_cell.angle_alpha   90.00
_cell.angle_beta   90.00
_cell.angle_gamma   90.00
#
_symmetry.space_group_name_H-M   'P 1'
#
loop_
_entity.id
_entity.type
_entity.pdbx_description
1 polymer ?
#
loop_
_entity_poly.entity_id
_entity_poly.type
_entity_poly.pdbx_seq_one_letter_code
_entity_poly.pdbx_strand_id
1 'polypeptide(L)'
;MNGQKERLMVLDMIAEGKITAEEAEQLFKAMEVPEDEQAAYPPELVEPLSHLSHLSSLSTPPSPTGRATSKDLIAALKEAGIDQVTLSDVQELQSNKLTAEYIREMLALGLEPDGLSEWMELRAHNITPRYVRELREMGVTDLDVDELAELRDHGVSAKYVSSLHAMGLKDFDVEELIKLSDHNVSAKYIAELHKAGLKDLNVEELIELSDHDVSARYIAEMRQAGLQNLDVDELVELSRHGVSLKYIVELGQQGLSDLELDDIVELSRHGVSAKYIAELRNLGFKDFDTEDLIELSKHGVSAKYIAELHSLGLKDLDVEDLAELGAHGVSPRYIAALRSQGYKDLDIEDLVELGTHDVSPEFIVEIQKLGLKDLDVDELVELSNHDVSPQFIAELREMGLKDLDVDEFVELRNHDISANYIRSLQELGLKELEVDELVELRNHNISPKFVRELAEMGFKNIPVDELVELGIHHVTPRFIREMRRKYGEDLSLPKLLEMRIHGVDKDLLEELHAAGVKIKR
;
A
#
# COMPACT_ATOMS: atom_id res chain seq x y z
N MET A 1 -0.76 14.50 11.07
CA MET A 1 -1.32 14.08 9.75
C MET A 1 -2.86 14.02 9.67
N ASN A 2 -3.62 13.94 10.76
CA ASN A 2 -5.11 13.96 10.69
C ASN A 2 -5.71 15.36 10.46
N GLY A 3 -5.19 16.40 11.10
CA GLY A 3 -5.81 17.74 11.08
C GLY A 3 -5.86 18.45 9.72
N GLN A 4 -4.91 18.16 8.81
CA GLN A 4 -4.91 18.76 7.46
C GLN A 4 -5.99 18.15 6.56
N LYS A 5 -6.20 16.84 6.67
CA LYS A 5 -7.24 16.13 5.91
C LYS A 5 -8.65 16.53 6.34
N GLU A 6 -8.83 16.76 7.63
CA GLU A 6 -10.09 17.20 8.22
C GLU A 6 -10.42 18.66 7.85
N ARG A 7 -9.41 19.55 7.79
CA ARG A 7 -9.57 20.94 7.32
C ARG A 7 -9.93 21.01 5.83
N LEU A 8 -9.28 20.20 4.97
CA LEU A 8 -9.63 20.09 3.56
C LEU A 8 -11.08 19.61 3.38
N MET A 9 -11.52 18.64 4.17
CA MET A 9 -12.87 18.12 4.12
C MET A 9 -13.93 19.18 4.52
N VAL A 10 -13.63 20.06 5.46
CA VAL A 10 -14.50 21.19 5.84
C VAL A 10 -14.55 22.23 4.71
N LEU A 11 -13.44 22.51 4.04
CA LEU A 11 -13.38 23.40 2.88
C LEU A 11 -14.19 22.85 1.68
N ASP A 12 -14.09 21.56 1.41
CA ASP A 12 -14.89 20.90 0.38
C ASP A 12 -16.39 20.97 0.70
N MET A 13 -16.78 20.83 1.96
CA MET A 13 -18.18 20.95 2.38
C MET A 13 -18.72 22.39 2.21
N ILE A 14 -17.89 23.42 2.33
CA ILE A 14 -18.26 24.82 2.01
C ILE A 14 -18.42 24.97 0.49
N ALA A 15 -17.47 24.46 -0.28
CA ALA A 15 -17.47 24.57 -1.74
C ALA A 15 -18.68 23.84 -2.37
N GLU A 16 -19.09 22.72 -1.77
CA GLU A 16 -20.29 21.98 -2.19
C GLU A 16 -21.61 22.56 -1.63
N GLY A 17 -21.56 23.64 -0.85
CA GLY A 17 -22.74 24.26 -0.25
C GLY A 17 -23.45 23.41 0.81
N LYS A 18 -22.76 22.42 1.36
CA LYS A 18 -23.29 21.51 2.41
C LYS A 18 -23.30 22.14 3.80
N ILE A 19 -22.42 23.09 4.03
CA ILE A 19 -22.35 23.88 5.27
C ILE A 19 -22.13 25.37 4.94
N THR A 20 -22.61 26.24 5.83
CA THR A 20 -22.39 27.68 5.74
C THR A 20 -20.99 28.07 6.26
N ALA A 21 -20.52 29.25 5.93
CA ALA A 21 -19.25 29.76 6.43
C ALA A 21 -19.21 29.86 7.97
N GLU A 22 -20.36 30.15 8.61
CA GLU A 22 -20.49 30.23 10.07
C GLU A 22 -20.41 28.86 10.73
N GLU A 23 -20.98 27.82 10.10
CA GLU A 23 -20.88 26.43 10.57
C GLU A 23 -19.45 25.86 10.39
N ALA A 24 -18.78 26.23 9.31
CA ALA A 24 -17.39 25.91 9.08
C ALA A 24 -16.44 26.54 10.10
N GLU A 25 -16.68 27.81 10.47
CA GLU A 25 -15.89 28.48 11.51
C GLU A 25 -16.04 27.80 12.88
N GLN A 26 -17.23 27.29 13.20
CA GLN A 26 -17.46 26.52 14.42
C GLN A 26 -16.73 25.17 14.37
N LEU A 27 -16.68 24.49 13.22
CA LEU A 27 -15.94 23.26 13.02
C LEU A 27 -14.42 23.48 13.11
N PHE A 28 -13.88 24.53 12.50
CA PHE A 28 -12.46 24.89 12.64
C PHE A 28 -12.07 25.22 14.08
N LYS A 29 -12.94 25.88 14.82
CA LYS A 29 -12.73 26.19 16.22
C LYS A 29 -12.78 24.98 17.13
N ALA A 30 -13.56 23.95 16.77
CA ALA A 30 -13.60 22.67 17.47
C ALA A 30 -12.38 21.77 17.16
N MET A 31 -11.65 22.05 16.07
CA MET A 31 -10.47 21.35 15.61
C MET A 31 -9.15 22.05 16.01
N GLU A 32 -9.18 23.07 16.89
CA GLU A 32 -7.98 23.77 17.36
C GLU A 32 -7.04 22.83 18.10
N VAL A 33 -5.85 22.64 17.50
CA VAL A 33 -4.68 21.99 18.13
C VAL A 33 -4.01 23.02 19.05
N PRO A 34 -3.46 22.65 20.21
CA PRO A 34 -2.79 23.55 21.15
C PRO A 34 -1.67 24.38 20.51
N GLU A 35 -1.46 25.59 20.98
CA GLU A 35 -0.54 26.61 20.44
C GLU A 35 0.94 26.18 20.31
N ASP A 36 1.35 25.05 20.83
CA ASP A 36 2.75 24.57 20.82
C ASP A 36 3.24 24.05 19.45
N GLU A 37 2.37 23.87 18.45
CA GLU A 37 2.77 23.42 17.10
C GLU A 37 2.87 24.56 16.06
N GLN A 38 2.64 25.81 16.41
CA GLN A 38 2.69 26.93 15.46
C GLN A 38 4.11 27.45 15.14
N ALA A 39 5.16 26.88 15.73
CA ALA A 39 6.52 27.40 15.60
C ALA A 39 7.34 26.89 14.39
N ALA A 40 6.73 26.14 13.45
CA ALA A 40 7.48 25.44 12.38
C ALA A 40 7.28 25.97 10.95
N TYR A 41 6.59 27.12 10.75
CA TYR A 41 6.45 27.70 9.40
C TYR A 41 7.01 29.12 9.33
N PRO A 42 7.77 29.46 8.27
CA PRO A 42 8.27 30.82 8.08
C PRO A 42 7.09 31.80 7.82
N PRO A 43 7.18 33.06 8.30
CA PRO A 43 6.06 34.00 8.36
C PRO A 43 5.61 34.62 7.03
N GLU A 44 6.06 34.11 5.88
CA GLU A 44 5.77 34.74 4.57
C GLU A 44 4.57 34.14 3.80
N LEU A 45 3.85 33.15 4.36
CA LEU A 45 2.70 32.51 3.69
C LEU A 45 1.34 32.77 4.35
N VAL A 46 1.27 33.70 5.30
CA VAL A 46 -0.02 34.13 5.87
C VAL A 46 -0.22 35.62 5.57
N GLU A 47 -0.53 35.93 4.33
CA GLU A 47 -1.25 37.22 4.10
C GLU A 47 -2.69 37.03 4.53
N PRO A 48 -3.18 37.88 5.44
CA PRO A 48 -4.57 37.78 5.86
C PRO A 48 -5.49 38.16 4.70
N LEU A 49 -6.61 37.47 4.59
CA LEU A 49 -7.72 37.73 3.65
C LEU A 49 -8.33 39.15 3.73
N SER A 50 -7.62 40.11 4.32
CA SER A 50 -7.98 41.52 4.34
C SER A 50 -7.95 42.21 2.96
N HIS A 51 -7.38 41.56 1.92
CA HIS A 51 -7.40 42.08 0.56
C HIS A 51 -8.75 41.91 -0.17
N LEU A 52 -9.66 41.09 0.35
CA LEU A 52 -11.01 40.97 -0.24
C LEU A 52 -11.91 42.19 0.05
N SER A 53 -11.51 43.08 0.98
CA SER A 53 -12.26 44.33 1.23
C SER A 53 -12.06 45.38 0.14
N HIS A 54 -11.08 45.21 -0.77
CA HIS A 54 -10.90 46.09 -1.91
C HIS A 54 -11.73 45.73 -3.14
N LEU A 55 -12.38 44.56 -3.15
CA LEU A 55 -13.32 44.21 -4.22
C LEU A 55 -14.67 44.90 -4.10
N SER A 56 -14.95 45.54 -2.97
CA SER A 56 -16.16 46.35 -2.81
C SER A 56 -16.01 47.81 -3.25
N SER A 57 -14.82 48.24 -3.68
CA SER A 57 -14.54 49.57 -4.23
C SER A 57 -14.14 49.58 -5.70
N LEU A 58 -14.27 48.45 -6.42
CA LEU A 58 -14.42 48.53 -7.86
C LEU A 58 -15.75 49.24 -8.08
N SER A 59 -15.61 50.56 -8.24
CA SER A 59 -16.65 51.47 -8.65
C SER A 59 -17.62 50.73 -9.56
N THR A 60 -18.90 50.79 -9.18
CA THR A 60 -19.98 50.67 -10.14
C THR A 60 -19.50 51.26 -11.45
N PRO A 61 -19.49 50.50 -12.55
CA PRO A 61 -19.24 51.06 -13.86
C PRO A 61 -20.21 52.25 -13.99
N PRO A 62 -19.81 53.39 -14.55
CA PRO A 62 -20.70 54.52 -14.74
C PRO A 62 -21.98 53.95 -15.34
N SER A 63 -23.13 54.25 -14.67
CA SER A 63 -24.43 53.82 -15.16
C SER A 63 -24.49 54.16 -16.64
N PRO A 64 -24.76 53.22 -17.54
CA PRO A 64 -24.85 53.52 -18.95
C PRO A 64 -26.04 54.46 -19.12
N THR A 65 -25.73 55.73 -19.26
CA THR A 65 -26.68 56.73 -19.73
C THR A 65 -26.88 56.53 -21.21
N GLY A 66 -27.62 55.49 -21.52
CA GLY A 66 -28.01 55.06 -22.84
C GLY A 66 -28.60 53.66 -22.69
N ARG A 67 -29.92 53.55 -22.50
CA ARG A 67 -30.65 52.34 -22.81
C ARG A 67 -30.25 51.95 -24.23
N ALA A 68 -29.31 51.00 -24.41
CA ALA A 68 -29.18 50.28 -25.66
C ALA A 68 -30.59 49.81 -26.00
N THR A 69 -31.21 50.41 -27.00
CA THR A 69 -32.59 50.06 -27.36
C THR A 69 -32.52 48.63 -27.91
N SER A 70 -33.55 47.84 -27.73
CA SER A 70 -33.67 46.51 -28.32
C SER A 70 -33.38 46.54 -29.83
N LYS A 71 -33.56 47.70 -30.46
CA LYS A 71 -33.23 47.94 -31.85
C LYS A 71 -31.72 47.91 -32.12
N ASP A 72 -30.89 48.45 -31.21
CA ASP A 72 -29.42 48.46 -31.41
C ASP A 72 -28.83 47.04 -31.24
N LEU A 73 -29.37 46.24 -30.32
CA LEU A 73 -28.97 44.84 -30.19
C LEU A 73 -29.35 44.01 -31.45
N ILE A 74 -30.60 44.20 -31.94
CA ILE A 74 -31.05 43.55 -33.19
C ILE A 74 -30.19 43.96 -34.39
N ALA A 75 -29.79 45.23 -34.48
CA ALA A 75 -28.87 45.67 -35.54
C ALA A 75 -27.52 45.00 -35.43
N ALA A 76 -26.93 44.95 -34.23
CA ALA A 76 -25.63 44.29 -34.00
C ALA A 76 -25.67 42.77 -34.26
N LEU A 77 -26.74 42.10 -33.91
CA LEU A 77 -26.94 40.67 -34.24
C LEU A 77 -26.97 40.43 -35.75
N LYS A 78 -27.64 41.32 -36.50
CA LYS A 78 -27.64 41.25 -37.96
C LYS A 78 -26.27 41.56 -38.58
N GLU A 79 -25.53 42.53 -38.00
CA GLU A 79 -24.14 42.79 -38.38
C GLU A 79 -23.26 41.58 -38.15
N ALA A 80 -23.56 40.76 -37.16
CA ALA A 80 -22.92 39.46 -36.85
C ALA A 80 -23.46 38.28 -37.66
N GLY A 81 -24.33 38.51 -38.67
CA GLY A 81 -24.87 37.44 -39.52
C GLY A 81 -26.03 36.63 -38.89
N ILE A 82 -26.54 37.05 -37.77
CA ILE A 82 -27.62 36.34 -37.04
C ILE A 82 -28.96 36.89 -37.47
N ASP A 83 -29.61 36.23 -38.43
CA ASP A 83 -30.90 36.66 -38.99
C ASP A 83 -32.13 35.98 -38.35
N GLN A 84 -31.92 34.85 -37.61
CA GLN A 84 -32.96 34.08 -36.99
C GLN A 84 -32.59 33.72 -35.55
N VAL A 85 -33.56 33.89 -34.63
CA VAL A 85 -33.38 33.50 -33.22
C VAL A 85 -34.66 32.78 -32.74
N THR A 86 -34.49 31.78 -31.87
CA THR A 86 -35.59 31.05 -31.23
C THR A 86 -36.06 31.79 -29.95
N LEU A 87 -37.15 31.32 -29.35
CA LEU A 87 -37.61 31.86 -28.06
C LEU A 87 -36.65 31.54 -26.93
N SER A 88 -35.94 30.39 -27.01
CA SER A 88 -34.88 30.01 -26.07
C SER A 88 -33.71 30.98 -26.15
N ASP A 89 -33.30 31.28 -27.38
CA ASP A 89 -32.17 32.20 -27.63
C ASP A 89 -32.45 33.61 -27.06
N VAL A 90 -33.67 34.07 -27.09
CA VAL A 90 -34.04 35.37 -26.47
C VAL A 90 -33.89 35.34 -24.95
N GLN A 91 -34.15 34.20 -24.29
CA GLN A 91 -33.94 34.04 -22.84
C GLN A 91 -32.45 34.00 -22.53
N GLU A 92 -31.66 33.34 -23.32
CA GLU A 92 -30.20 33.22 -23.18
C GLU A 92 -29.51 34.58 -23.42
N LEU A 93 -29.93 35.34 -24.42
CA LEU A 93 -29.48 36.71 -24.68
C LEU A 93 -29.64 37.63 -23.45
N GLN A 94 -30.79 37.50 -22.78
CA GLN A 94 -31.06 38.27 -21.57
C GLN A 94 -30.23 37.81 -20.37
N SER A 95 -30.06 36.49 -20.22
CA SER A 95 -29.32 35.87 -19.12
C SER A 95 -27.82 36.18 -19.22
N ASN A 96 -27.23 36.08 -20.40
CA ASN A 96 -25.80 36.33 -20.64
C ASN A 96 -25.45 37.82 -20.84
N LYS A 97 -26.45 38.74 -20.80
CA LYS A 97 -26.24 40.18 -20.93
C LYS A 97 -25.45 40.57 -22.17
N LEU A 98 -25.73 39.94 -23.30
CA LEU A 98 -25.11 40.27 -24.59
C LEU A 98 -25.57 41.67 -25.02
N THR A 99 -24.62 42.56 -25.31
CA THR A 99 -24.91 43.96 -25.68
C THR A 99 -24.45 44.25 -27.12
N ALA A 100 -25.10 45.22 -27.77
CA ALA A 100 -24.70 45.64 -29.10
C ALA A 100 -23.25 46.16 -29.16
N GLU A 101 -22.79 46.84 -28.13
CA GLU A 101 -21.42 47.30 -28.01
C GLU A 101 -20.41 46.16 -27.97
N TYR A 102 -20.68 45.12 -27.18
CA TYR A 102 -19.84 43.93 -27.11
C TYR A 102 -19.71 43.24 -28.44
N ILE A 103 -20.81 43.01 -29.16
CA ILE A 103 -20.82 42.36 -30.47
C ILE A 103 -19.94 43.18 -31.46
N ARG A 104 -20.17 44.49 -31.55
CA ARG A 104 -19.42 45.34 -32.46
C ARG A 104 -17.93 45.44 -32.11
N GLU A 105 -17.59 45.51 -30.83
CA GLU A 105 -16.19 45.48 -30.42
C GLU A 105 -15.48 44.20 -30.81
N MET A 106 -16.16 43.04 -30.64
CA MET A 106 -15.60 41.74 -31.03
C MET A 106 -15.46 41.61 -32.53
N LEU A 107 -16.49 42.02 -33.31
CA LEU A 107 -16.40 42.08 -34.79
C LEU A 107 -15.27 43.01 -35.25
N ALA A 108 -15.11 44.18 -34.60
CA ALA A 108 -14.03 45.12 -34.91
C ALA A 108 -12.62 44.53 -34.62
N LEU A 109 -12.55 43.58 -33.72
CA LEU A 109 -11.36 42.77 -33.48
C LEU A 109 -11.22 41.61 -34.49
N GLY A 110 -12.15 41.46 -35.47
CA GLY A 110 -12.12 40.43 -36.48
C GLY A 110 -12.44 39.02 -35.94
N LEU A 111 -13.22 38.95 -34.85
CA LEU A 111 -13.78 37.70 -34.38
C LEU A 111 -15.18 37.54 -35.02
N GLU A 112 -15.36 36.45 -35.74
CA GLU A 112 -16.59 36.15 -36.49
C GLU A 112 -17.21 34.83 -35.99
N PRO A 113 -17.86 34.83 -34.81
CA PRO A 113 -18.50 33.62 -34.24
C PRO A 113 -19.59 33.07 -35.18
N ASP A 114 -19.63 31.73 -35.33
CA ASP A 114 -20.58 31.04 -36.21
C ASP A 114 -21.92 30.81 -35.46
N GLY A 115 -22.75 31.82 -35.51
CA GLY A 115 -24.09 31.77 -34.94
C GLY A 115 -24.17 32.22 -33.46
N LEU A 116 -25.39 32.22 -32.94
CA LEU A 116 -25.66 32.78 -31.62
C LEU A 116 -25.04 32.00 -30.45
N SER A 117 -24.87 30.68 -30.62
CA SER A 117 -24.29 29.80 -29.57
C SER A 117 -22.89 30.26 -29.18
N GLU A 118 -22.03 30.51 -30.14
CA GLU A 118 -20.65 30.96 -29.86
C GLU A 118 -20.61 32.34 -29.23
N TRP A 119 -21.52 33.27 -29.59
CA TRP A 119 -21.64 34.54 -28.90
C TRP A 119 -22.04 34.39 -27.42
N MET A 120 -22.86 33.38 -27.12
CA MET A 120 -23.22 33.07 -25.74
C MET A 120 -22.06 32.44 -25.00
N GLU A 121 -21.31 31.56 -25.63
CA GLU A 121 -20.10 30.90 -25.10
C GLU A 121 -19.03 31.92 -24.71
N LEU A 122 -18.70 32.85 -25.62
CA LEU A 122 -17.79 33.96 -25.30
C LEU A 122 -18.24 34.72 -24.03
N ARG A 123 -19.54 34.93 -23.85
CA ARG A 123 -20.06 35.59 -22.66
C ARG A 123 -20.06 34.73 -21.41
N ALA A 124 -20.37 33.43 -21.55
CA ALA A 124 -20.36 32.46 -20.46
C ALA A 124 -18.97 32.34 -19.83
N HIS A 125 -17.93 32.28 -20.68
CA HIS A 125 -16.51 32.18 -20.25
C HIS A 125 -15.89 33.56 -19.93
N ASN A 126 -16.71 34.65 -19.85
CA ASN A 126 -16.25 36.01 -19.54
C ASN A 126 -15.12 36.52 -20.48
N ILE A 127 -15.19 36.16 -21.75
CA ILE A 127 -14.26 36.67 -22.75
C ILE A 127 -14.65 38.08 -23.12
N THR A 128 -13.78 39.04 -22.83
CA THR A 128 -14.02 40.46 -23.08
C THR A 128 -13.25 40.94 -24.30
N PRO A 129 -13.75 41.98 -25.01
CA PRO A 129 -13.00 42.60 -26.14
C PRO A 129 -11.60 43.06 -25.73
N ARG A 130 -11.44 43.46 -24.48
CA ARG A 130 -10.12 43.83 -23.92
C ARG A 130 -9.18 42.63 -23.89
N TYR A 131 -9.66 41.48 -23.42
CA TYR A 131 -8.89 40.24 -23.32
C TYR A 131 -8.41 39.78 -24.70
N VAL A 132 -9.31 39.74 -25.69
CA VAL A 132 -8.95 39.37 -27.08
C VAL A 132 -7.94 40.35 -27.68
N ARG A 133 -8.15 41.67 -27.43
CA ARG A 133 -7.20 42.67 -27.92
C ARG A 133 -5.82 42.51 -27.31
N GLU A 134 -5.75 42.33 -26.00
CA GLU A 134 -4.49 42.13 -25.29
C GLU A 134 -3.75 40.85 -25.80
N LEU A 135 -4.44 39.72 -26.03
CA LEU A 135 -3.84 38.51 -26.62
C LEU A 135 -3.27 38.77 -28.02
N ARG A 136 -4.04 39.44 -28.90
CA ARG A 136 -3.60 39.78 -30.26
C ARG A 136 -2.40 40.71 -30.29
N GLU A 137 -2.34 41.70 -29.40
CA GLU A 137 -1.20 42.59 -29.22
C GLU A 137 0.07 41.81 -28.82
N MET A 138 -0.08 40.63 -28.18
CA MET A 138 1.02 39.74 -27.83
C MET A 138 1.37 38.76 -28.94
N GLY A 139 0.67 38.80 -30.07
CA GLY A 139 0.93 37.90 -31.21
C GLY A 139 0.19 36.58 -31.15
N VAL A 140 -0.65 36.35 -30.15
CA VAL A 140 -1.58 35.22 -30.12
C VAL A 140 -2.79 35.62 -30.94
N THR A 141 -2.70 35.33 -32.23
CA THR A 141 -3.69 35.71 -33.27
C THR A 141 -4.39 34.47 -33.78
N ASP A 142 -5.44 34.67 -34.54
CA ASP A 142 -6.19 33.63 -35.24
C ASP A 142 -6.87 32.60 -34.29
N LEU A 143 -7.19 33.05 -33.07
CA LEU A 143 -7.93 32.25 -32.09
C LEU A 143 -9.40 32.19 -32.49
N ASP A 144 -9.97 30.99 -32.48
CA ASP A 144 -11.41 30.77 -32.54
C ASP A 144 -12.11 30.91 -31.17
N VAL A 145 -13.42 30.66 -31.12
CA VAL A 145 -14.20 30.81 -29.90
C VAL A 145 -13.84 29.75 -28.87
N ASP A 146 -13.64 28.50 -29.32
CA ASP A 146 -13.32 27.37 -28.46
C ASP A 146 -11.93 27.58 -27.80
N GLU A 147 -10.93 27.97 -28.56
CA GLU A 147 -9.58 28.27 -28.07
C GLU A 147 -9.57 29.44 -27.05
N LEU A 148 -10.37 30.49 -27.31
CA LEU A 148 -10.52 31.59 -26.35
C LEU A 148 -11.19 31.15 -25.07
N ALA A 149 -12.19 30.25 -25.14
CA ALA A 149 -12.87 29.68 -24.00
C ALA A 149 -11.93 28.79 -23.18
N GLU A 150 -11.20 27.90 -23.83
CA GLU A 150 -10.19 27.03 -23.20
C GLU A 150 -9.11 27.84 -22.49
N LEU A 151 -8.48 28.81 -23.15
CA LEU A 151 -7.50 29.69 -22.50
C LEU A 151 -8.07 30.37 -21.25
N ARG A 152 -9.33 30.78 -21.30
CA ARG A 152 -9.97 31.46 -20.19
C ARG A 152 -10.29 30.55 -19.05
N ASP A 153 -10.80 29.36 -19.33
CA ASP A 153 -11.17 28.34 -18.33
C ASP A 153 -9.94 27.78 -17.60
N HIS A 154 -8.83 27.65 -18.33
CA HIS A 154 -7.54 27.25 -17.75
C HIS A 154 -6.73 28.43 -17.15
N GLY A 155 -7.37 29.60 -16.97
CA GLY A 155 -6.79 30.72 -16.24
C GLY A 155 -5.68 31.49 -16.99
N VAL A 156 -5.49 31.25 -18.27
CA VAL A 156 -4.49 31.95 -19.07
C VAL A 156 -4.90 33.41 -19.27
N SER A 157 -4.26 34.32 -18.55
CA SER A 157 -4.51 35.76 -18.66
C SER A 157 -3.57 36.43 -19.68
N ALA A 158 -4.06 37.52 -20.31
CA ALA A 158 -3.20 38.33 -21.19
C ALA A 158 -1.92 38.83 -20.48
N LYS A 159 -2.01 39.10 -19.17
CA LYS A 159 -0.84 39.46 -18.35
C LYS A 159 0.17 38.33 -18.25
N TYR A 160 -0.31 37.09 -18.12
CA TYR A 160 0.57 35.91 -18.11
C TYR A 160 1.32 35.79 -19.43
N VAL A 161 0.60 35.81 -20.55
CA VAL A 161 1.19 35.76 -21.88
C VAL A 161 2.19 36.93 -22.09
N SER A 162 1.80 38.14 -21.70
CA SER A 162 2.69 39.32 -21.76
C SER A 162 3.99 39.12 -20.99
N SER A 163 3.90 38.48 -19.84
CA SER A 163 5.08 38.20 -19.01
C SER A 163 6.00 37.17 -19.64
N LEU A 164 5.47 36.15 -20.30
CA LEU A 164 6.23 35.15 -21.05
C LEU A 164 6.95 35.82 -22.25
N HIS A 165 6.23 36.66 -23.01
CA HIS A 165 6.79 37.40 -24.14
C HIS A 165 7.91 38.36 -23.76
N ALA A 166 7.77 39.01 -22.58
CA ALA A 166 8.82 39.90 -22.07
C ALA A 166 10.14 39.15 -21.75
N MET A 167 10.07 37.85 -21.57
CA MET A 167 11.23 36.98 -21.36
C MET A 167 11.78 36.37 -22.67
N GLY A 168 11.15 36.68 -23.80
CA GLY A 168 11.54 36.14 -25.10
C GLY A 168 10.84 34.86 -25.51
N LEU A 169 9.94 34.34 -24.66
CA LEU A 169 9.14 33.14 -24.90
C LEU A 169 7.87 33.53 -25.68
N LYS A 170 7.95 33.53 -27.01
CA LYS A 170 6.90 34.08 -27.88
C LYS A 170 6.18 33.05 -28.74
N ASP A 171 6.73 31.85 -28.80
CA ASP A 171 6.32 30.85 -29.77
C ASP A 171 5.46 29.73 -29.15
N PHE A 172 4.82 30.00 -27.99
CA PHE A 172 3.89 29.04 -27.38
C PHE A 172 2.54 29.10 -28.09
N ASP A 173 2.03 27.93 -28.45
CA ASP A 173 0.68 27.76 -28.95
C ASP A 173 -0.37 27.74 -27.81
N VAL A 174 -1.64 27.58 -28.14
CA VAL A 174 -2.76 27.57 -27.17
C VAL A 174 -2.63 26.41 -26.19
N GLU A 175 -2.34 25.20 -26.70
CA GLU A 175 -2.20 23.98 -25.89
C GLU A 175 -1.04 24.09 -24.89
N GLU A 176 0.08 24.63 -25.32
CA GLU A 176 1.26 24.85 -24.48
C GLU A 176 1.00 25.88 -23.37
N LEU A 177 0.29 26.98 -23.67
CA LEU A 177 -0.09 27.98 -22.69
C LEU A 177 -1.05 27.43 -21.64
N ILE A 178 -1.98 26.56 -22.04
CA ILE A 178 -2.90 25.86 -21.14
C ILE A 178 -2.12 24.89 -20.24
N LYS A 179 -1.28 24.04 -20.80
CA LYS A 179 -0.43 23.10 -20.03
C LYS A 179 0.39 23.83 -18.96
N LEU A 180 1.08 24.89 -19.34
CA LEU A 180 1.87 25.68 -18.39
C LEU A 180 1.02 26.29 -17.28
N SER A 181 -0.19 26.74 -17.60
CA SER A 181 -1.12 27.31 -16.60
C SER A 181 -1.65 26.24 -15.63
N ASP A 182 -2.05 25.09 -16.16
CA ASP A 182 -2.60 23.98 -15.37
C ASP A 182 -1.58 23.40 -14.36
N HIS A 183 -0.30 23.40 -14.75
CA HIS A 183 0.80 22.99 -13.90
C HIS A 183 1.41 24.14 -13.07
N ASN A 184 0.71 25.28 -12.97
CA ASN A 184 1.12 26.44 -12.19
C ASN A 184 2.50 27.02 -12.55
N VAL A 185 2.96 26.83 -13.77
CA VAL A 185 4.24 27.36 -14.25
C VAL A 185 4.12 28.85 -14.48
N SER A 186 4.48 29.65 -13.47
CA SER A 186 4.38 31.12 -13.56
C SER A 186 5.53 31.73 -14.36
N ALA A 187 5.28 32.88 -15.02
CA ALA A 187 6.32 33.64 -15.68
C ALA A 187 7.49 34.03 -14.74
N LYS A 188 7.18 34.27 -13.45
CA LYS A 188 8.21 34.54 -12.43
C LYS A 188 9.10 33.32 -12.22
N TYR A 189 8.50 32.14 -12.12
CA TYR A 189 9.25 30.89 -11.97
C TYR A 189 10.21 30.66 -13.15
N ILE A 190 9.73 30.81 -14.37
CA ILE A 190 10.59 30.70 -15.57
C ILE A 190 11.73 31.72 -15.52
N ALA A 191 11.44 32.99 -15.16
CA ALA A 191 12.48 34.02 -15.03
C ALA A 191 13.53 33.67 -13.97
N GLU A 192 13.15 33.00 -12.90
CA GLU A 192 14.06 32.54 -11.85
C GLU A 192 14.93 31.36 -12.34
N LEU A 193 14.34 30.40 -13.10
CA LEU A 193 15.10 29.31 -13.75
C LEU A 193 16.12 29.85 -14.75
N HIS A 194 15.73 30.85 -15.58
CA HIS A 194 16.66 31.50 -16.52
C HIS A 194 17.83 32.19 -15.80
N LYS A 195 17.59 32.85 -14.65
CA LYS A 195 18.65 33.41 -13.81
C LYS A 195 19.54 32.34 -13.20
N ALA A 196 18.97 31.18 -12.88
CA ALA A 196 19.73 30.03 -12.42
C ALA A 196 20.53 29.34 -13.54
N GLY A 197 20.35 29.77 -14.80
CA GLY A 197 21.13 29.30 -15.96
C GLY A 197 20.44 28.25 -16.82
N LEU A 198 19.21 27.88 -16.52
CA LEU A 198 18.37 27.00 -17.33
C LEU A 198 17.56 27.89 -18.30
N LYS A 199 18.02 28.06 -19.56
CA LYS A 199 17.45 29.03 -20.49
C LYS A 199 16.68 28.43 -21.67
N ASP A 200 17.06 27.24 -22.05
CA ASP A 200 16.57 26.61 -23.30
C ASP A 200 15.63 25.43 -22.92
N LEU A 201 14.74 25.64 -21.94
CA LEU A 201 13.77 24.63 -21.50
C LEU A 201 12.54 24.64 -22.41
N ASN A 202 12.08 23.47 -22.81
CA ASN A 202 10.78 23.28 -23.45
C ASN A 202 9.63 23.26 -22.44
N VAL A 203 8.37 23.13 -22.92
CA VAL A 203 7.18 23.15 -22.07
C VAL A 203 7.15 21.97 -21.10
N GLU A 204 7.47 20.78 -21.57
CA GLU A 204 7.50 19.56 -20.78
C GLU A 204 8.51 19.65 -19.64
N GLU A 205 9.72 20.13 -19.91
CA GLU A 205 10.78 20.34 -18.91
C GLU A 205 10.39 21.39 -17.87
N LEU A 206 9.72 22.48 -18.28
CA LEU A 206 9.21 23.49 -17.35
C LEU A 206 8.14 22.94 -16.40
N ILE A 207 7.25 22.11 -16.93
CA ILE A 207 6.21 21.42 -16.17
C ILE A 207 6.84 20.43 -15.18
N GLU A 208 7.76 19.61 -15.65
CA GLU A 208 8.42 18.58 -14.82
C GLU A 208 9.17 19.21 -13.64
N LEU A 209 9.93 20.27 -13.90
CA LEU A 209 10.58 21.02 -12.82
C LEU A 209 9.59 21.65 -11.83
N SER A 210 8.43 22.13 -12.31
CA SER A 210 7.39 22.72 -11.46
C SER A 210 6.68 21.66 -10.62
N ASP A 211 6.30 20.55 -11.22
CA ASP A 211 5.58 19.45 -10.55
C ASP A 211 6.41 18.78 -9.46
N HIS A 212 7.74 18.87 -9.57
CA HIS A 212 8.68 18.35 -8.59
C HIS A 212 9.32 19.42 -7.69
N ASP A 213 8.73 20.62 -7.61
CA ASP A 213 9.15 21.72 -6.72
C ASP A 213 10.63 22.15 -6.91
N VAL A 214 11.20 21.96 -8.11
CA VAL A 214 12.59 22.34 -8.41
C VAL A 214 12.70 23.85 -8.57
N SER A 215 13.08 24.55 -7.51
CA SER A 215 13.24 26.01 -7.53
C SER A 215 14.62 26.44 -8.01
N ALA A 216 14.72 27.70 -8.49
CA ALA A 216 16.01 28.32 -8.82
C ALA A 216 16.99 28.33 -7.62
N ARG A 217 16.46 28.42 -6.40
CA ARG A 217 17.25 28.32 -5.18
C ARG A 217 17.83 26.90 -5.02
N TYR A 218 17.02 25.89 -5.23
CA TYR A 218 17.46 24.50 -5.17
C TYR A 218 18.59 24.23 -6.18
N ILE A 219 18.46 24.70 -7.42
CA ILE A 219 19.51 24.59 -8.43
C ILE A 219 20.81 25.27 -7.97
N ALA A 220 20.71 26.47 -7.37
CA ALA A 220 21.87 27.16 -6.83
C ALA A 220 22.52 26.40 -5.67
N GLU A 221 21.72 25.76 -4.82
CA GLU A 221 22.19 24.92 -3.71
C GLU A 221 22.93 23.67 -4.22
N MET A 222 22.41 22.99 -5.25
CA MET A 222 23.08 21.85 -5.87
C MET A 222 24.43 22.23 -6.49
N ARG A 223 24.49 23.36 -7.18
CA ARG A 223 25.77 23.90 -7.70
C ARG A 223 26.76 24.25 -6.59
N GLN A 224 26.29 24.79 -5.48
CA GLN A 224 27.13 25.07 -4.31
C GLN A 224 27.65 23.77 -3.69
N ALA A 225 26.88 22.69 -3.75
CA ALA A 225 27.29 21.37 -3.30
C ALA A 225 28.36 20.71 -4.19
N GLY A 226 28.68 21.32 -5.35
CA GLY A 226 29.65 20.78 -6.31
C GLY A 226 28.99 20.08 -7.51
N LEU A 227 27.69 19.86 -7.49
CA LEU A 227 26.96 19.27 -8.60
C LEU A 227 26.76 20.32 -9.70
N GLN A 228 27.62 20.28 -10.71
CA GLN A 228 27.61 21.22 -11.83
C GLN A 228 26.97 20.56 -13.05
N ASN A 229 26.31 21.37 -13.87
CA ASN A 229 25.74 20.96 -15.17
C ASN A 229 24.69 19.84 -15.10
N LEU A 230 23.90 19.81 -14.02
CA LEU A 230 22.75 18.92 -13.92
C LEU A 230 21.74 19.25 -15.01
N ASP A 231 21.23 18.23 -15.67
CA ASP A 231 20.09 18.34 -16.57
C ASP A 231 18.74 18.35 -15.81
N VAL A 232 17.63 18.37 -16.53
CA VAL A 232 16.29 18.44 -15.91
C VAL A 232 15.97 17.16 -15.15
N ASP A 233 16.23 16.00 -15.76
CA ASP A 233 15.94 14.70 -15.19
C ASP A 233 16.72 14.50 -13.88
N GLU A 234 18.00 14.84 -13.85
CA GLU A 234 18.86 14.78 -12.67
C GLU A 234 18.38 15.72 -11.53
N LEU A 235 17.97 16.95 -11.89
CA LEU A 235 17.43 17.91 -10.91
C LEU A 235 16.11 17.42 -10.30
N VAL A 236 15.25 16.85 -11.11
CA VAL A 236 13.97 16.27 -10.70
C VAL A 236 14.19 15.06 -9.79
N GLU A 237 15.11 14.18 -10.17
CA GLU A 237 15.43 13.00 -9.39
C GLU A 237 15.98 13.34 -8.00
N LEU A 238 16.92 14.27 -7.94
CA LEU A 238 17.45 14.78 -6.67
C LEU A 238 16.34 15.40 -5.79
N SER A 239 15.45 16.21 -6.38
CA SER A 239 14.35 16.83 -5.66
C SER A 239 13.34 15.81 -5.16
N ARG A 240 12.94 14.88 -6.02
CA ARG A 240 11.99 13.79 -5.72
C ARG A 240 12.45 12.95 -4.52
N HIS A 241 13.75 12.71 -4.41
CA HIS A 241 14.36 11.93 -3.33
C HIS A 241 14.81 12.78 -2.14
N GLY A 242 14.47 14.06 -2.10
CA GLY A 242 14.73 14.96 -0.98
C GLY A 242 16.21 15.27 -0.73
N VAL A 243 17.05 15.15 -1.76
CA VAL A 243 18.47 15.46 -1.66
C VAL A 243 18.66 16.97 -1.51
N SER A 244 19.20 17.41 -0.38
CA SER A 244 19.45 18.81 -0.06
C SER A 244 20.94 19.12 -0.03
N LEU A 245 21.31 20.42 -0.20
CA LEU A 245 22.68 20.89 0.01
C LEU A 245 23.25 20.40 1.35
N LYS A 246 22.45 20.48 2.42
CA LYS A 246 22.87 20.04 3.76
C LYS A 246 23.24 18.57 3.74
N TYR A 247 22.42 17.72 3.11
CA TYR A 247 22.65 16.28 3.02
C TYR A 247 23.98 15.98 2.32
N ILE A 248 24.22 16.59 1.15
CA ILE A 248 25.46 16.38 0.38
C ILE A 248 26.70 16.82 1.17
N VAL A 249 26.62 18.00 1.83
CA VAL A 249 27.72 18.50 2.66
C VAL A 249 27.98 17.57 3.85
N GLU A 250 26.94 17.07 4.49
CA GLU A 250 27.06 16.13 5.61
C GLU A 250 27.66 14.78 5.17
N LEU A 251 27.28 14.25 3.99
CA LEU A 251 27.93 13.06 3.40
C LEU A 251 29.43 13.31 3.16
N GLY A 252 29.78 14.45 2.56
CA GLY A 252 31.18 14.83 2.34
C GLY A 252 31.99 14.90 3.65
N GLN A 253 31.41 15.39 4.76
CA GLN A 253 32.04 15.39 6.09
C GLN A 253 32.29 13.96 6.62
N GLN A 254 31.50 13.00 6.16
CA GLN A 254 31.74 11.58 6.46
C GLN A 254 32.73 10.94 5.48
N GLY A 255 33.42 11.71 4.61
CA GLY A 255 34.40 11.20 3.64
C GLY A 255 33.77 10.55 2.40
N LEU A 256 32.50 10.84 2.14
CA LEU A 256 31.76 10.44 0.95
C LEU A 256 31.59 11.68 0.03
N SER A 257 32.70 12.29 -0.36
CA SER A 257 32.72 13.51 -1.20
C SER A 257 32.76 13.22 -2.70
N ASP A 258 33.14 12.02 -3.08
CA ASP A 258 33.40 11.64 -4.46
C ASP A 258 32.31 10.68 -5.01
N LEU A 259 31.10 10.73 -4.41
CA LEU A 259 29.96 9.93 -4.86
C LEU A 259 29.43 10.43 -6.19
N GLU A 260 29.04 9.50 -7.03
CA GLU A 260 28.25 9.80 -8.23
C GLU A 260 26.83 10.22 -7.87
N LEU A 261 26.11 10.84 -8.81
CA LEU A 261 24.75 11.33 -8.56
C LEU A 261 23.81 10.21 -8.12
N ASP A 262 23.88 9.08 -8.83
CA ASP A 262 23.06 7.90 -8.57
C ASP A 262 23.28 7.38 -7.12
N ASP A 263 24.50 7.35 -6.64
CA ASP A 263 24.83 6.97 -5.28
C ASP A 263 24.17 7.89 -4.23
N ILE A 264 24.23 9.21 -4.47
CA ILE A 264 23.62 10.21 -3.58
C ILE A 264 22.10 10.03 -3.52
N VAL A 265 21.48 9.78 -4.66
CA VAL A 265 20.04 9.53 -4.80
C VAL A 265 19.65 8.24 -4.10
N GLU A 266 20.37 7.15 -4.33
CA GLU A 266 20.09 5.85 -3.72
C GLU A 266 20.26 5.89 -2.20
N LEU A 267 21.31 6.51 -1.68
CA LEU A 267 21.48 6.72 -0.23
C LEU A 267 20.31 7.51 0.37
N SER A 268 19.88 8.59 -0.30
CA SER A 268 18.74 9.39 0.16
C SER A 268 17.43 8.63 0.10
N ARG A 269 17.19 7.92 -1.00
CA ARG A 269 16.02 7.08 -1.23
C ARG A 269 15.84 6.01 -0.15
N HIS A 270 16.94 5.42 0.29
CA HIS A 270 16.95 4.41 1.35
C HIS A 270 17.11 4.98 2.76
N GLY A 271 17.05 6.30 2.91
CA GLY A 271 17.06 6.98 4.21
C GLY A 271 18.40 6.92 4.94
N VAL A 272 19.51 6.68 4.23
CA VAL A 272 20.86 6.65 4.81
C VAL A 272 21.30 8.07 5.14
N SER A 273 21.26 8.44 6.41
CA SER A 273 21.68 9.77 6.87
C SER A 273 23.18 9.83 7.18
N ALA A 274 23.80 11.00 7.03
CA ALA A 274 25.20 11.22 7.45
C ALA A 274 25.42 10.92 8.94
N LYS A 275 24.41 11.12 9.78
CA LYS A 275 24.45 10.75 11.19
C LYS A 275 24.57 9.24 11.39
N TYR A 276 23.78 8.47 10.62
CA TYR A 276 23.85 7.02 10.64
C TYR A 276 25.24 6.52 10.26
N ILE A 277 25.82 7.06 9.19
CA ILE A 277 27.19 6.74 8.75
C ILE A 277 28.20 7.05 9.85
N ALA A 278 28.08 8.22 10.50
CA ALA A 278 28.96 8.60 11.61
C ALA A 278 28.83 7.63 12.80
N GLU A 279 27.63 7.18 13.13
CA GLU A 279 27.38 6.21 14.19
C GLU A 279 28.00 4.85 13.88
N LEU A 280 27.86 4.36 12.64
CA LEU A 280 28.49 3.11 12.19
C LEU A 280 30.02 3.17 12.29
N ARG A 281 30.63 4.29 11.86
CA ARG A 281 32.09 4.52 11.98
C ARG A 281 32.58 4.51 13.42
N ASN A 282 31.77 5.05 14.32
CA ASN A 282 32.10 5.01 15.75
C ASN A 282 32.06 3.61 16.35
N LEU A 283 31.29 2.69 15.74
CA LEU A 283 31.23 1.28 16.12
C LEU A 283 32.36 0.44 15.51
N GLY A 284 33.18 1.04 14.65
CA GLY A 284 34.37 0.39 14.10
C GLY A 284 34.30 0.08 12.61
N PHE A 285 33.15 0.23 12.01
CA PHE A 285 32.94 0.02 10.56
C PHE A 285 33.45 1.25 9.81
N LYS A 286 34.52 1.11 9.02
CA LYS A 286 35.19 2.24 8.36
C LYS A 286 35.16 2.18 6.85
N ASP A 287 35.10 0.99 6.31
CA ASP A 287 35.27 0.69 4.89
C ASP A 287 33.95 0.22 4.29
N PHE A 288 32.92 1.08 4.37
CA PHE A 288 31.66 0.86 3.68
C PHE A 288 31.71 1.43 2.28
N ASP A 289 31.12 0.74 1.34
CA ASP A 289 30.66 1.34 0.10
C ASP A 289 29.17 1.77 0.19
N THR A 290 28.65 2.30 -0.90
CA THR A 290 27.25 2.77 -0.98
C THR A 290 26.27 1.61 -0.83
N GLU A 291 26.59 0.46 -1.42
CA GLU A 291 25.75 -0.74 -1.41
C GLU A 291 25.60 -1.29 0.02
N ASP A 292 26.68 -1.40 0.77
CA ASP A 292 26.69 -1.80 2.18
C ASP A 292 25.75 -0.94 3.04
N LEU A 293 25.85 0.39 2.89
CA LEU A 293 25.03 1.34 3.65
C LEU A 293 23.54 1.23 3.31
N ILE A 294 23.24 1.00 2.05
CA ILE A 294 21.87 0.80 1.58
C ILE A 294 21.32 -0.52 2.08
N GLU A 295 22.10 -1.59 2.04
CA GLU A 295 21.70 -2.93 2.47
C GLU A 295 21.34 -2.93 3.97
N LEU A 296 22.21 -2.41 4.82
CA LEU A 296 21.95 -2.25 6.25
C LEU A 296 20.69 -1.41 6.51
N SER A 297 20.50 -0.33 5.76
CA SER A 297 19.31 0.54 5.92
C SER A 297 18.02 -0.14 5.47
N LYS A 298 18.03 -0.88 4.36
CA LYS A 298 16.89 -1.65 3.86
C LYS A 298 16.39 -2.66 4.89
N HIS A 299 17.29 -3.31 5.59
CA HIS A 299 16.98 -4.31 6.60
C HIS A 299 16.82 -3.75 8.01
N GLY A 300 16.75 -2.42 8.14
CA GLY A 300 16.48 -1.74 9.41
C GLY A 300 17.59 -1.88 10.46
N VAL A 301 18.82 -2.18 10.03
CA VAL A 301 19.99 -2.33 10.89
C VAL A 301 20.45 -0.96 11.37
N SER A 302 20.04 -0.54 12.56
CA SER A 302 20.48 0.73 13.16
C SER A 302 21.81 0.59 13.90
N ALA A 303 22.53 1.69 14.05
CA ALA A 303 23.75 1.72 14.88
C ALA A 303 23.50 1.24 16.32
N LYS A 304 22.30 1.50 16.87
CA LYS A 304 21.90 1.00 18.19
C LYS A 304 21.77 -0.53 18.20
N TYR A 305 21.17 -1.10 17.15
CA TYR A 305 21.05 -2.53 16.98
C TYR A 305 22.43 -3.21 17.00
N ILE A 306 23.38 -2.68 16.22
CA ILE A 306 24.76 -3.17 16.17
C ILE A 306 25.44 -3.04 17.55
N ALA A 307 25.28 -1.88 18.22
CA ALA A 307 25.84 -1.68 19.56
C ALA A 307 25.29 -2.69 20.59
N GLU A 308 24.01 -3.05 20.49
CA GLU A 308 23.40 -4.07 21.34
C GLU A 308 23.97 -5.48 21.03
N LEU A 309 24.16 -5.84 19.75
CA LEU A 309 24.84 -7.08 19.35
C LEU A 309 26.28 -7.15 19.88
N HIS A 310 27.04 -6.05 19.75
CA HIS A 310 28.39 -5.94 20.31
C HIS A 310 28.41 -6.15 21.82
N SER A 311 27.39 -5.64 22.55
CA SER A 311 27.27 -5.85 24.00
C SER A 311 27.03 -7.31 24.38
N LEU A 312 26.44 -8.09 23.47
CA LEU A 312 26.25 -9.54 23.62
C LEU A 312 27.49 -10.34 23.21
N GLY A 313 28.55 -9.67 22.73
CA GLY A 313 29.81 -10.31 22.31
C GLY A 313 29.89 -10.67 20.83
N LEU A 314 28.86 -10.34 20.05
CA LEU A 314 28.85 -10.49 18.60
C LEU A 314 29.50 -9.25 17.97
N LYS A 315 30.84 -9.26 17.85
CA LYS A 315 31.63 -8.08 17.43
C LYS A 315 32.24 -8.20 16.05
N ASP A 316 32.40 -9.41 15.59
CA ASP A 316 33.11 -9.73 14.35
C ASP A 316 32.12 -10.02 13.18
N LEU A 317 30.91 -9.42 13.27
CA LEU A 317 29.91 -9.52 12.22
C LEU A 317 30.24 -8.58 11.05
N ASP A 318 30.14 -9.06 9.85
CA ASP A 318 30.24 -8.23 8.65
C ASP A 318 28.89 -7.63 8.25
N VAL A 319 28.83 -6.94 7.11
CA VAL A 319 27.61 -6.28 6.62
C VAL A 319 26.54 -7.30 6.25
N GLU A 320 26.94 -8.41 5.64
CA GLU A 320 26.06 -9.50 5.22
C GLU A 320 25.38 -10.15 6.42
N ASP A 321 26.14 -10.52 7.45
CA ASP A 321 25.66 -11.04 8.74
C ASP A 321 24.61 -10.11 9.38
N LEU A 322 24.94 -8.81 9.43
CA LEU A 322 24.08 -7.80 10.04
C LEU A 322 22.78 -7.58 9.26
N ALA A 323 22.87 -7.59 7.92
CA ALA A 323 21.74 -7.45 7.05
C ALA A 323 20.82 -8.67 7.13
N GLU A 324 21.37 -9.86 7.19
CA GLU A 324 20.64 -11.11 7.33
C GLU A 324 19.86 -11.19 8.66
N LEU A 325 20.53 -10.90 9.78
CA LEU A 325 19.87 -10.81 11.08
C LEU A 325 18.75 -9.76 11.09
N GLY A 326 18.97 -8.62 10.43
CA GLY A 326 17.99 -7.55 10.29
C GLY A 326 16.80 -7.96 9.43
N ALA A 327 17.05 -8.59 8.27
CA ALA A 327 16.04 -9.05 7.33
C ALA A 327 15.06 -10.03 7.95
N HIS A 328 15.58 -10.94 8.80
CA HIS A 328 14.78 -11.95 9.50
C HIS A 328 14.27 -11.50 10.87
N GLY A 329 14.45 -10.23 11.24
CA GLY A 329 13.90 -9.64 12.47
C GLY A 329 14.52 -10.19 13.75
N VAL A 330 15.73 -10.77 13.69
CA VAL A 330 16.44 -11.33 14.83
C VAL A 330 16.95 -10.21 15.74
N SER A 331 16.22 -9.91 16.81
CA SER A 331 16.57 -8.81 17.69
C SER A 331 17.66 -9.18 18.72
N PRO A 332 18.47 -8.21 19.19
CA PRO A 332 19.44 -8.47 20.28
C PRO A 332 18.78 -9.02 21.55
N ARG A 333 17.53 -8.66 21.82
CA ARG A 333 16.77 -9.21 22.95
C ARG A 333 16.43 -10.68 22.79
N TYR A 334 16.09 -11.07 21.57
CA TYR A 334 15.85 -12.46 21.20
C TYR A 334 17.10 -13.30 21.44
N ILE A 335 18.25 -12.86 20.93
CA ILE A 335 19.54 -13.52 21.13
C ILE A 335 19.89 -13.63 22.62
N ALA A 336 19.70 -12.54 23.39
CA ALA A 336 19.95 -12.55 24.82
C ALA A 336 19.05 -13.56 25.56
N ALA A 337 17.78 -13.68 25.14
CA ALA A 337 16.84 -14.62 25.71
C ALA A 337 17.24 -16.08 25.39
N LEU A 338 17.59 -16.39 24.14
CA LEU A 338 18.11 -17.73 23.75
C LEU A 338 19.35 -18.12 24.58
N ARG A 339 20.32 -17.21 24.71
CA ARG A 339 21.52 -17.44 25.52
C ARG A 339 21.22 -17.70 26.98
N SER A 340 20.18 -17.06 27.54
CA SER A 340 19.73 -17.29 28.91
C SER A 340 19.13 -18.70 29.11
N GLN A 341 18.64 -19.32 28.03
CA GLN A 341 18.08 -20.67 28.02
C GLN A 341 19.13 -21.76 27.74
N GLY A 342 20.39 -21.37 27.52
CA GLY A 342 21.48 -22.32 27.32
C GLY A 342 22.08 -22.30 25.91
N TYR A 343 21.39 -21.71 24.95
CA TYR A 343 21.85 -21.60 23.54
C TYR A 343 22.86 -20.45 23.39
N LYS A 344 24.13 -20.72 23.70
CA LYS A 344 25.18 -19.70 23.77
C LYS A 344 26.06 -19.61 22.54
N ASP A 345 26.19 -20.72 21.84
CA ASP A 345 27.17 -20.92 20.78
C ASP A 345 26.47 -21.03 19.40
N LEU A 346 25.28 -20.39 19.26
CA LEU A 346 24.57 -20.28 17.99
C LEU A 346 25.34 -19.37 17.04
N ASP A 347 25.51 -19.78 15.81
CA ASP A 347 26.02 -18.95 14.73
C ASP A 347 24.90 -18.08 14.10
N ILE A 348 25.21 -17.37 13.03
CA ILE A 348 24.23 -16.46 12.39
C ILE A 348 23.13 -17.25 11.70
N GLU A 349 23.47 -18.35 11.01
CA GLU A 349 22.54 -19.23 10.33
C GLU A 349 21.51 -19.82 11.32
N ASP A 350 21.98 -20.35 12.48
CA ASP A 350 21.13 -20.83 13.58
C ASP A 350 20.13 -19.77 14.07
N LEU A 351 20.63 -18.53 14.29
CA LEU A 351 19.83 -17.42 14.81
C LEU A 351 18.77 -16.98 13.82
N VAL A 352 19.10 -16.97 12.53
CA VAL A 352 18.20 -16.62 11.42
C VAL A 352 17.16 -17.71 11.26
N GLU A 353 17.56 -18.99 11.31
CA GLU A 353 16.66 -20.11 11.17
C GLU A 353 15.60 -20.13 12.27
N LEU A 354 16.02 -20.03 13.54
CA LEU A 354 15.12 -19.92 14.68
C LEU A 354 14.17 -18.72 14.56
N GLY A 355 14.68 -17.58 14.09
CA GLY A 355 13.87 -16.35 13.89
C GLY A 355 12.86 -16.49 12.77
N THR A 356 13.27 -17.08 11.64
CA THR A 356 12.41 -17.29 10.46
C THR A 356 11.24 -18.21 10.73
N HIS A 357 11.47 -19.23 11.58
CA HIS A 357 10.47 -20.22 11.96
C HIS A 357 9.72 -19.90 13.25
N ASP A 358 9.75 -18.64 13.71
CA ASP A 358 9.00 -18.15 14.87
C ASP A 358 9.26 -18.93 16.17
N VAL A 359 10.43 -19.54 16.34
CA VAL A 359 10.82 -20.27 17.54
C VAL A 359 11.08 -19.27 18.69
N SER A 360 10.08 -18.99 19.51
CA SER A 360 10.22 -18.03 20.60
C SER A 360 11.01 -18.57 21.79
N PRO A 361 11.78 -17.73 22.51
CA PRO A 361 12.45 -18.17 23.75
C PRO A 361 11.48 -18.72 24.79
N GLU A 362 10.24 -18.24 24.85
CA GLU A 362 9.17 -18.74 25.71
C GLU A 362 8.78 -20.16 25.35
N PHE A 363 8.66 -20.46 24.06
CA PHE A 363 8.40 -21.82 23.55
C PHE A 363 9.47 -22.79 24.03
N ILE A 364 10.74 -22.42 23.89
CA ILE A 364 11.88 -23.24 24.36
C ILE A 364 11.78 -23.50 25.87
N VAL A 365 11.50 -22.46 26.67
CA VAL A 365 11.34 -22.60 28.13
C VAL A 365 10.22 -23.57 28.49
N GLU A 366 9.09 -23.50 27.80
CA GLU A 366 7.95 -24.38 28.06
C GLU A 366 8.25 -25.82 27.68
N ILE A 367 8.90 -26.05 26.55
CA ILE A 367 9.32 -27.41 26.12
C ILE A 367 10.33 -28.00 27.11
N GLN A 368 11.33 -27.22 27.54
CA GLN A 368 12.31 -27.67 28.53
C GLN A 368 11.68 -28.05 29.89
N LYS A 369 10.66 -27.29 30.33
CA LYS A 369 9.89 -27.63 31.54
C LYS A 369 9.13 -28.94 31.41
N LEU A 370 8.73 -29.27 30.19
CA LEU A 370 8.09 -30.55 29.88
C LEU A 370 9.11 -31.70 29.76
N GLY A 371 10.41 -31.44 29.85
CA GLY A 371 11.48 -32.42 29.90
C GLY A 371 12.14 -32.72 28.55
N LEU A 372 11.76 -32.01 27.50
CA LEU A 372 12.53 -31.99 26.25
C LEU A 372 13.66 -31.01 26.43
N LYS A 373 14.85 -31.51 26.77
CA LYS A 373 16.03 -30.73 27.03
C LYS A 373 17.07 -31.06 25.98
N ASP A 374 17.96 -30.11 25.76
CA ASP A 374 19.10 -30.28 24.87
C ASP A 374 18.71 -30.54 23.40
N LEU A 375 17.52 -30.02 22.98
CA LEU A 375 17.14 -29.99 21.58
C LEU A 375 18.09 -29.09 20.79
N ASP A 376 18.48 -29.50 19.61
CA ASP A 376 19.23 -28.66 18.68
C ASP A 376 18.32 -27.68 17.92
N VAL A 377 18.89 -26.88 17.01
CA VAL A 377 18.15 -25.88 16.24
C VAL A 377 17.15 -26.54 15.30
N ASP A 378 17.57 -27.58 14.59
CA ASP A 378 16.74 -28.32 13.64
C ASP A 378 15.51 -28.91 14.34
N GLU A 379 15.68 -29.53 15.50
CA GLU A 379 14.60 -30.12 16.30
C GLU A 379 13.59 -29.04 16.78
N LEU A 380 14.09 -27.88 17.20
CA LEU A 380 13.24 -26.75 17.61
C LEU A 380 12.42 -26.18 16.46
N VAL A 381 13.05 -26.04 15.30
CA VAL A 381 12.43 -25.56 14.06
C VAL A 381 11.39 -26.58 13.56
N GLU A 382 11.70 -27.87 13.63
CA GLU A 382 10.79 -28.92 13.22
C GLU A 382 9.52 -28.93 14.08
N LEU A 383 9.65 -28.83 15.40
CA LEU A 383 8.51 -28.72 16.31
C LEU A 383 7.65 -27.49 15.98
N SER A 384 8.27 -26.35 15.68
CA SER A 384 7.56 -25.11 15.33
C SER A 384 6.82 -25.22 13.99
N ASN A 385 7.50 -25.72 12.96
CA ASN A 385 6.96 -25.87 11.59
C ASN A 385 5.73 -26.80 11.54
N HIS A 386 5.68 -27.78 12.43
CA HIS A 386 4.58 -28.74 12.49
C HIS A 386 3.55 -28.41 13.57
N ASP A 387 3.54 -27.18 14.10
CA ASP A 387 2.59 -26.72 15.12
C ASP A 387 2.56 -27.61 16.39
N VAL A 388 3.70 -28.18 16.77
CA VAL A 388 3.82 -28.97 18.01
C VAL A 388 3.92 -28.02 19.20
N SER A 389 2.77 -27.66 19.76
CA SER A 389 2.72 -26.73 20.90
C SER A 389 3.11 -27.41 22.23
N PRO A 390 3.69 -26.64 23.18
CA PRO A 390 3.94 -27.15 24.53
C PRO A 390 2.68 -27.73 25.21
N GLN A 391 1.51 -27.18 24.93
CA GLN A 391 0.25 -27.71 25.42
C GLN A 391 -0.05 -29.10 24.86
N PHE A 392 0.18 -29.33 23.57
CA PHE A 392 0.00 -30.64 22.93
C PHE A 392 0.90 -31.70 23.58
N ILE A 393 2.17 -31.36 23.77
CA ILE A 393 3.14 -32.23 24.45
C ILE A 393 2.68 -32.55 25.88
N ALA A 394 2.23 -31.53 26.63
CA ALA A 394 1.72 -31.72 28.01
C ALA A 394 0.53 -32.66 28.04
N GLU A 395 -0.45 -32.48 27.15
CA GLU A 395 -1.65 -33.33 27.07
C GLU A 395 -1.30 -34.80 26.74
N LEU A 396 -0.35 -35.02 25.81
CA LEU A 396 0.12 -36.38 25.47
C LEU A 396 0.78 -37.07 26.67
N ARG A 397 1.62 -36.34 27.43
CA ARG A 397 2.28 -36.83 28.64
C ARG A 397 1.31 -37.17 29.75
N GLU A 398 0.25 -36.38 29.92
CA GLU A 398 -0.84 -36.67 30.86
C GLU A 398 -1.58 -37.95 30.50
N MET A 399 -1.66 -38.28 29.19
CA MET A 399 -2.30 -39.51 28.72
C MET A 399 -1.38 -40.74 28.74
N GLY A 400 -0.14 -40.60 29.19
CA GLY A 400 0.81 -41.69 29.36
C GLY A 400 1.87 -41.80 28.27
N LEU A 401 1.78 -40.99 27.23
CA LEU A 401 2.78 -40.92 26.15
C LEU A 401 3.93 -39.99 26.61
N LYS A 402 4.89 -40.52 27.39
CA LYS A 402 5.89 -39.70 28.09
C LYS A 402 7.25 -39.62 27.40
N ASP A 403 7.58 -40.66 26.66
CA ASP A 403 8.91 -40.91 26.15
C ASP A 403 9.00 -40.67 24.62
N LEU A 404 8.05 -39.83 24.09
CA LEU A 404 8.07 -39.48 22.68
C LEU A 404 9.24 -38.54 22.38
N ASP A 405 9.89 -38.74 21.25
CA ASP A 405 10.89 -37.87 20.68
C ASP A 405 10.27 -36.82 19.73
N VAL A 406 11.11 -35.99 19.08
CA VAL A 406 10.66 -34.92 18.20
C VAL A 406 9.95 -35.47 16.98
N ASP A 407 10.53 -36.50 16.35
CA ASP A 407 9.98 -37.14 15.14
C ASP A 407 8.58 -37.70 15.41
N GLU A 408 8.38 -38.34 16.55
CA GLU A 408 7.06 -38.88 16.96
C GLU A 408 6.01 -37.81 17.21
N PHE A 409 6.38 -36.66 17.82
CA PHE A 409 5.46 -35.53 17.97
C PHE A 409 5.06 -34.95 16.60
N VAL A 410 6.02 -34.80 15.70
CA VAL A 410 5.83 -34.31 14.35
C VAL A 410 4.96 -35.25 13.54
N GLU A 411 5.20 -36.57 13.65
CA GLU A 411 4.41 -37.59 12.96
C GLU A 411 2.94 -37.54 13.38
N LEU A 412 2.67 -37.43 14.68
CA LEU A 412 1.31 -37.26 15.20
C LEU A 412 0.63 -36.01 14.60
N ARG A 413 1.34 -34.93 14.48
CA ARG A 413 0.80 -33.67 13.91
C ARG A 413 0.58 -33.78 12.40
N ASN A 414 1.51 -34.36 11.68
CA ASN A 414 1.41 -34.57 10.22
C ASN A 414 0.18 -35.40 9.83
N HIS A 415 -0.23 -36.31 10.71
CA HIS A 415 -1.43 -37.14 10.53
C HIS A 415 -2.69 -36.57 11.20
N ASP A 416 -2.71 -35.28 11.61
CA ASP A 416 -3.85 -34.64 12.29
C ASP A 416 -4.31 -35.40 13.53
N ILE A 417 -3.40 -36.01 14.28
CA ILE A 417 -3.70 -36.74 15.50
C ILE A 417 -3.68 -35.76 16.67
N SER A 418 -4.85 -35.38 17.15
CA SER A 418 -5.00 -34.51 18.30
C SER A 418 -5.05 -35.28 19.61
N ALA A 419 -4.69 -34.61 20.72
CA ALA A 419 -4.84 -35.16 22.06
C ALA A 419 -6.28 -35.65 22.36
N ASN A 420 -7.28 -34.95 21.83
CA ASN A 420 -8.68 -35.36 21.95
C ASN A 420 -9.02 -36.67 21.22
N TYR A 421 -8.38 -36.87 20.05
CA TYR A 421 -8.54 -38.11 19.31
C TYR A 421 -8.01 -39.29 20.13
N ILE A 422 -6.79 -39.19 20.66
CA ILE A 422 -6.16 -40.20 21.49
C ILE A 422 -6.99 -40.46 22.77
N ARG A 423 -7.38 -39.41 23.49
CA ARG A 423 -8.21 -39.52 24.70
C ARG A 423 -9.52 -40.27 24.44
N SER A 424 -10.15 -39.95 23.31
CA SER A 424 -11.42 -40.60 22.93
C SER A 424 -11.24 -42.07 22.58
N LEU A 425 -10.12 -42.49 22.03
CA LEU A 425 -9.78 -43.91 21.81
C LEU A 425 -9.50 -44.63 23.14
N GLN A 426 -8.76 -44.00 24.05
CA GLN A 426 -8.47 -44.54 25.38
C GLN A 426 -9.76 -44.76 26.22
N GLU A 427 -10.71 -43.83 26.13
CA GLU A 427 -12.05 -43.95 26.78
C GLU A 427 -12.84 -45.14 26.23
N LEU A 428 -12.61 -45.53 24.98
CA LEU A 428 -13.23 -46.67 24.30
C LEU A 428 -12.51 -48.00 24.56
N GLY A 429 -11.42 -47.96 25.34
CA GLY A 429 -10.67 -49.15 25.74
C GLY A 429 -9.40 -49.43 24.97
N LEU A 430 -9.10 -48.61 23.95
CA LEU A 430 -7.81 -48.69 23.19
C LEU A 430 -6.76 -47.89 24.02
N LYS A 431 -6.08 -48.57 24.90
CA LYS A 431 -5.06 -48.02 25.80
C LYS A 431 -3.68 -48.48 25.36
N GLU A 432 -2.70 -47.67 25.73
CA GLU A 432 -1.28 -47.98 25.44
C GLU A 432 -0.98 -48.14 23.94
N LEU A 433 -1.60 -47.27 23.13
CA LEU A 433 -1.32 -47.21 21.69
C LEU A 433 0.04 -46.55 21.46
N GLU A 434 0.85 -47.15 20.61
CA GLU A 434 2.08 -46.59 20.11
C GLU A 434 1.78 -45.56 18.99
N VAL A 435 2.76 -44.71 18.61
CA VAL A 435 2.57 -43.67 17.58
C VAL A 435 2.19 -44.30 16.23
N ASP A 436 2.89 -45.33 15.80
CA ASP A 436 2.60 -46.05 14.56
C ASP A 436 1.15 -46.58 14.51
N GLU A 437 0.65 -47.13 15.62
CA GLU A 437 -0.72 -47.62 15.71
C GLU A 437 -1.76 -46.47 15.61
N LEU A 438 -1.46 -45.32 16.23
CA LEU A 438 -2.30 -44.12 16.12
C LEU A 438 -2.36 -43.58 14.69
N VAL A 439 -1.20 -43.58 14.00
CA VAL A 439 -1.04 -43.17 12.60
C VAL A 439 -1.80 -44.13 11.67
N GLU A 440 -1.65 -45.44 11.87
CA GLU A 440 -2.39 -46.43 11.09
C GLU A 440 -3.90 -46.27 11.23
N LEU A 441 -4.39 -46.15 12.48
CA LEU A 441 -5.81 -45.92 12.75
C LEU A 441 -6.31 -44.66 12.03
N ARG A 442 -5.53 -43.60 12.05
CA ARG A 442 -5.89 -42.32 11.42
C ARG A 442 -5.88 -42.40 9.90
N ASN A 443 -4.85 -43.00 9.31
CA ASN A 443 -4.69 -43.21 7.86
C ASN A 443 -5.83 -44.02 7.26
N HIS A 444 -6.32 -45.01 8.02
CA HIS A 444 -7.45 -45.84 7.61
C HIS A 444 -8.81 -45.33 8.06
N ASN A 445 -8.90 -44.05 8.48
CA ASN A 445 -10.14 -43.36 8.85
C ASN A 445 -10.88 -44.00 10.05
N ILE A 446 -10.16 -44.63 10.97
CA ILE A 446 -10.73 -45.17 12.20
C ILE A 446 -10.93 -44.04 13.19
N SER A 447 -12.13 -43.50 13.22
CA SER A 447 -12.49 -42.43 14.16
C SER A 447 -12.99 -43.00 15.51
N PRO A 448 -12.90 -42.24 16.61
CA PRO A 448 -13.53 -42.64 17.88
C PRO A 448 -15.03 -42.96 17.76
N LYS A 449 -15.70 -42.28 16.84
CA LYS A 449 -17.11 -42.55 16.51
C LYS A 449 -17.28 -43.95 15.91
N PHE A 450 -16.41 -44.34 15.00
CA PHE A 450 -16.43 -45.66 14.38
C PHE A 450 -16.25 -46.76 15.42
N VAL A 451 -15.26 -46.64 16.31
CA VAL A 451 -15.00 -47.59 17.39
C VAL A 451 -16.18 -47.67 18.36
N ARG A 452 -16.80 -46.53 18.72
CA ARG A 452 -17.99 -46.47 19.59
C ARG A 452 -19.18 -47.19 18.94
N GLU A 453 -19.46 -46.97 17.67
CA GLU A 453 -20.54 -47.65 16.95
C GLU A 453 -20.32 -49.18 16.91
N LEU A 454 -19.08 -49.63 16.77
CA LEU A 454 -18.74 -51.07 16.86
C LEU A 454 -19.01 -51.59 18.27
N ALA A 455 -18.60 -50.87 19.30
CA ALA A 455 -18.85 -51.26 20.72
C ALA A 455 -20.35 -51.35 21.05
N GLU A 456 -21.15 -50.39 20.52
CA GLU A 456 -22.62 -50.40 20.65
C GLU A 456 -23.27 -51.63 19.96
N MET A 457 -22.68 -52.12 18.92
CA MET A 457 -23.09 -53.34 18.22
C MET A 457 -22.57 -54.64 18.91
N GLY A 458 -21.88 -54.49 20.04
CA GLY A 458 -21.38 -55.62 20.83
C GLY A 458 -19.95 -56.06 20.54
N PHE A 459 -19.28 -55.42 19.63
CA PHE A 459 -17.87 -55.66 19.34
C PHE A 459 -16.99 -54.85 20.28
N LYS A 460 -16.38 -55.50 21.26
CA LYS A 460 -15.56 -54.85 22.29
C LYS A 460 -14.13 -55.38 22.24
N ASN A 461 -13.18 -54.56 22.65
CA ASN A 461 -11.75 -54.91 22.73
C ASN A 461 -11.22 -55.44 21.40
N ILE A 462 -11.53 -54.75 20.31
CA ILE A 462 -11.05 -55.09 18.99
C ILE A 462 -9.57 -54.70 18.92
N PRO A 463 -8.67 -55.61 18.51
CA PRO A 463 -7.26 -55.27 18.28
C PRO A 463 -7.11 -54.20 17.24
N VAL A 464 -6.00 -53.43 17.31
CA VAL A 464 -5.70 -52.34 16.33
C VAL A 464 -5.65 -52.87 14.92
N ASP A 465 -4.94 -53.94 14.70
CA ASP A 465 -4.79 -54.61 13.38
C ASP A 465 -6.16 -54.93 12.76
N GLU A 466 -7.10 -55.44 13.56
CA GLU A 466 -8.45 -55.76 13.10
C GLU A 466 -9.26 -54.49 12.77
N LEU A 467 -9.09 -53.43 13.56
CA LEU A 467 -9.70 -52.12 13.23
C LEU A 467 -9.16 -51.54 11.94
N VAL A 468 -7.86 -51.60 11.74
CA VAL A 468 -7.16 -51.14 10.52
C VAL A 468 -7.66 -51.94 9.31
N GLU A 469 -7.76 -53.25 9.40
CA GLU A 469 -8.31 -54.08 8.33
C GLU A 469 -9.73 -53.72 7.96
N LEU A 470 -10.58 -53.43 8.97
CA LEU A 470 -11.95 -52.93 8.73
C LEU A 470 -11.94 -51.59 7.95
N GLY A 471 -10.99 -50.71 8.27
CA GLY A 471 -10.76 -49.44 7.55
C GLY A 471 -10.33 -49.63 6.12
N ILE A 472 -9.28 -50.46 5.89
CA ILE A 472 -8.73 -50.77 4.57
C ILE A 472 -9.83 -51.29 3.64
N HIS A 473 -10.64 -52.20 4.12
CA HIS A 473 -11.70 -52.83 3.34
C HIS A 473 -13.05 -52.09 3.38
N HIS A 474 -13.08 -50.89 3.97
CA HIS A 474 -14.28 -50.07 4.06
C HIS A 474 -15.49 -50.80 4.69
N VAL A 475 -15.25 -51.58 5.73
CA VAL A 475 -16.29 -52.24 6.53
C VAL A 475 -16.92 -51.22 7.49
N THR A 476 -17.90 -50.47 7.03
CA THR A 476 -18.53 -49.39 7.81
C THR A 476 -19.57 -49.94 8.82
N PRO A 477 -19.88 -49.23 9.90
CA PRO A 477 -20.98 -49.57 10.83
C PRO A 477 -22.32 -49.74 10.09
N ARG A 478 -22.55 -49.02 9.02
CA ARG A 478 -23.75 -49.18 8.18
C ARG A 478 -23.76 -50.55 7.48
N PHE A 479 -22.64 -50.94 6.89
CA PHE A 479 -22.49 -52.24 6.25
C PHE A 479 -22.71 -53.35 7.26
N ILE A 480 -22.12 -53.28 8.46
CA ILE A 480 -22.28 -54.27 9.50
C ILE A 480 -23.75 -54.43 9.89
N ARG A 481 -24.47 -53.33 10.15
CA ARG A 481 -25.92 -53.36 10.46
C ARG A 481 -26.74 -53.99 9.34
N GLU A 482 -26.41 -53.69 8.10
CA GLU A 482 -27.10 -54.25 6.94
C GLU A 482 -26.88 -55.76 6.84
N MET A 483 -25.64 -56.21 6.96
CA MET A 483 -25.28 -57.62 6.91
C MET A 483 -25.87 -58.42 8.07
N ARG A 484 -25.82 -57.91 9.30
CA ARG A 484 -26.43 -58.54 10.45
C ARG A 484 -27.94 -58.66 10.33
N ARG A 485 -28.63 -57.63 9.89
CA ARG A 485 -30.07 -57.65 9.65
C ARG A 485 -30.47 -58.75 8.62
N LYS A 486 -29.60 -58.94 7.62
CA LYS A 486 -29.90 -59.84 6.49
C LYS A 486 -29.50 -61.29 6.78
N TYR A 487 -28.37 -61.50 7.43
CA TYR A 487 -27.76 -62.82 7.61
C TYR A 487 -27.68 -63.31 9.05
N GLY A 488 -28.11 -62.52 10.03
CA GLY A 488 -28.18 -62.85 11.44
C GLY A 488 -27.28 -62.00 12.30
N GLU A 489 -27.75 -61.73 13.53
CA GLU A 489 -27.05 -60.87 14.49
C GLU A 489 -25.71 -61.44 15.01
N ASP A 490 -25.43 -62.73 14.80
CA ASP A 490 -24.26 -63.44 15.30
C ASP A 490 -23.05 -63.33 14.37
N LEU A 491 -23.08 -62.49 13.32
CA LEU A 491 -21.95 -62.32 12.42
C LEU A 491 -20.78 -61.70 13.16
N SER A 492 -19.62 -62.41 13.10
CA SER A 492 -18.36 -61.92 13.68
C SER A 492 -17.68 -60.91 12.72
N LEU A 493 -16.76 -60.06 13.26
CA LEU A 493 -15.99 -59.12 12.46
C LEU A 493 -15.17 -59.80 11.35
N PRO A 494 -14.41 -60.90 11.61
CA PRO A 494 -13.69 -61.58 10.53
C PRO A 494 -14.62 -62.09 9.41
N LYS A 495 -15.84 -62.50 9.73
CA LYS A 495 -16.80 -62.93 8.73
C LYS A 495 -17.35 -61.79 7.91
N LEU A 496 -17.62 -60.62 8.55
CA LEU A 496 -18.04 -59.39 7.91
C LEU A 496 -16.93 -58.84 6.98
N LEU A 497 -15.69 -58.94 7.40
CA LEU A 497 -14.52 -58.61 6.60
C LEU A 497 -14.39 -59.50 5.36
N GLU A 498 -14.47 -60.83 5.54
CA GLU A 498 -14.48 -61.78 4.44
C GLU A 498 -15.58 -61.50 3.41
N MET A 499 -16.80 -61.20 3.91
CA MET A 499 -17.94 -60.82 3.06
C MET A 499 -17.66 -59.53 2.27
N ARG A 500 -16.91 -58.61 2.82
CA ARG A 500 -16.54 -57.36 2.15
C ARG A 500 -15.43 -57.54 1.13
N ILE A 501 -14.41 -58.31 1.46
CA ILE A 501 -13.25 -58.62 0.58
C ILE A 501 -13.71 -59.37 -0.67
N HIS A 502 -14.50 -60.41 -0.48
CA HIS A 502 -14.91 -61.29 -1.57
C HIS A 502 -16.14 -60.78 -2.34
N GLY A 503 -16.59 -59.57 -1.99
CA GLY A 503 -17.74 -58.98 -2.67
C GLY A 503 -18.93 -59.93 -2.67
N VAL A 504 -19.48 -60.21 -1.48
CA VAL A 504 -20.67 -61.07 -1.41
C VAL A 504 -21.76 -60.45 -2.30
N ASP A 505 -21.94 -61.04 -3.45
CA ASP A 505 -22.93 -60.60 -4.42
C ASP A 505 -24.31 -60.67 -3.77
N LYS A 506 -24.87 -59.50 -3.55
CA LYS A 506 -26.15 -59.34 -2.86
C LYS A 506 -27.26 -60.03 -3.62
N ASP A 507 -27.16 -60.03 -4.93
CA ASP A 507 -28.16 -60.58 -5.82
C ASP A 507 -28.06 -62.12 -5.90
N LEU A 508 -26.80 -62.65 -5.95
CA LEU A 508 -26.56 -64.09 -5.90
C LEU A 508 -26.99 -64.70 -4.56
N LEU A 509 -26.76 -64.05 -3.44
CA LEU A 509 -27.24 -64.52 -2.15
C LEU A 509 -28.75 -64.45 -1.98
N GLU A 510 -29.40 -63.46 -2.57
CA GLU A 510 -30.88 -63.39 -2.66
C GLU A 510 -31.45 -64.50 -3.52
N GLU A 511 -30.82 -64.80 -4.64
CA GLU A 511 -31.19 -65.91 -5.53
C GLU A 511 -31.01 -67.27 -4.83
N LEU A 512 -29.88 -67.51 -4.15
CA LEU A 512 -29.63 -68.71 -3.39
C LEU A 512 -30.62 -68.88 -2.25
N HIS A 513 -31.01 -67.82 -1.56
CA HIS A 513 -31.99 -67.84 -0.49
C HIS A 513 -33.42 -68.09 -1.04
N ALA A 514 -33.77 -67.47 -2.20
CA ALA A 514 -35.02 -67.70 -2.88
C ALA A 514 -35.12 -69.13 -3.43
N ALA A 515 -33.98 -69.72 -3.84
CA ALA A 515 -33.86 -71.10 -4.28
C ALA A 515 -33.85 -72.15 -3.10
N GLY A 516 -33.98 -71.69 -1.83
CA GLY A 516 -34.01 -72.57 -0.68
C GLY A 516 -32.65 -73.17 -0.28
N VAL A 517 -31.56 -72.65 -0.79
CA VAL A 517 -30.21 -73.10 -0.47
C VAL A 517 -29.85 -72.57 0.93
N LYS A 518 -29.66 -73.44 1.90
CA LYS A 518 -29.18 -73.08 3.24
C LYS A 518 -27.71 -72.78 3.20
N ILE A 519 -27.35 -71.53 3.38
CA ILE A 519 -26.00 -71.10 3.57
C ILE A 519 -25.53 -71.62 4.93
N LYS A 520 -24.58 -72.58 4.96
CA LYS A 520 -23.98 -73.03 6.25
C LYS A 520 -23.17 -71.86 6.85
N ARG A 521 -23.48 -71.56 8.11
CA ARG A 521 -22.77 -70.56 8.91
C ARG A 521 -21.32 -70.96 9.20
#